data_03793361b27e1ddd8c50ec6128abec67
#
_entry.id   03793361b27e1ddd8c50ec6128abec67
#
_cell.length_a   1.000
_cell.length_b   1.000
_cell.length_c   1.000
_cell.angle_alpha   90.00
_cell.angle_beta   90.00
_cell.angle_gamma   90.00
#
_symmetry.space_group_name_H-M   'P 1'
#
loop_
_entity.id
_entity.type
_entity.pdbx_description
1 polymer ?
#
loop_
_entity_poly.entity_id
_entity_poly.type
_entity_poly.pdbx_seq_one_letter_code
_entity_poly.pdbx_strand_id
1 'polypeptide(L)'
;MILNSIKSLIKKIFPFTNNIRYDNQTVKIMEIVLEPDSTFIDVGCHKGEVLDQAIKFSPNGRHFGYEPIPHLFSDLVNKYDNKCQIKNFALSDSIGESEFHHVVSNPAYSGIKKRSYPGNENVNKIKIKTTTLDYELINESRVDLIKIDVEGGEYGVLKGGKNIINKFHPVFIFEHGLGASDYYDTNPSDLYDFFESLDYNIYTLKGFINQSTVLTKEKFVDLYLRNKEYYFLSVFKA
;
A
#
# COMPACT_ATOMS: atom_id res chain seq x y z
N MET A 1 1.91 -14.06 -29.19
CA MET A 1 2.97 -13.70 -28.23
C MET A 1 3.51 -12.29 -28.44
N ILE A 2 3.96 -11.93 -29.64
CA ILE A 2 4.52 -10.59 -29.97
C ILE A 2 3.55 -9.42 -29.71
N LEU A 3 2.26 -9.58 -30.04
CA LEU A 3 1.24 -8.54 -29.86
C LEU A 3 1.00 -8.18 -28.37
N ASN A 4 1.11 -9.16 -27.46
CA ASN A 4 0.96 -8.95 -26.02
C ASN A 4 2.21 -8.24 -25.43
N SER A 5 3.40 -8.54 -25.96
CA SER A 5 4.63 -7.86 -25.57
C SER A 5 4.65 -6.41 -26.04
N ILE A 6 4.14 -6.13 -27.24
CA ILE A 6 4.01 -4.76 -27.77
C ILE A 6 2.98 -3.97 -26.95
N LYS A 7 1.82 -4.56 -26.61
CA LYS A 7 0.81 -3.92 -25.74
C LYS A 7 1.36 -3.63 -24.34
N SER A 8 2.16 -4.53 -23.78
CA SER A 8 2.84 -4.34 -22.48
C SER A 8 3.86 -3.19 -22.56
N LEU A 9 4.63 -3.11 -23.63
CA LEU A 9 5.60 -2.04 -23.84
C LEU A 9 4.92 -0.68 -24.04
N ILE A 10 3.84 -0.62 -24.82
CA ILE A 10 3.05 0.59 -25.04
C ILE A 10 2.42 1.07 -23.74
N LYS A 11 1.90 0.17 -22.89
CA LYS A 11 1.36 0.52 -21.57
C LYS A 11 2.40 1.12 -20.63
N LYS A 12 3.67 0.68 -20.71
CA LYS A 12 4.77 1.24 -19.90
C LYS A 12 5.19 2.64 -20.37
N ILE A 13 5.14 2.89 -21.68
CA ILE A 13 5.56 4.17 -22.27
C ILE A 13 4.43 5.22 -22.16
N PHE A 14 3.18 4.78 -22.32
CA PHE A 14 2.00 5.64 -22.24
C PHE A 14 1.03 5.04 -21.21
N PRO A 15 1.08 5.45 -19.94
CA PRO A 15 0.12 5.02 -18.93
C PRO A 15 -1.28 5.51 -19.33
N PHE A 16 -2.09 4.63 -19.87
CA PHE A 16 -3.46 4.94 -20.31
C PHE A 16 -4.43 5.15 -19.14
N THR A 17 -4.06 4.67 -17.93
CA THR A 17 -4.86 4.83 -16.72
C THR A 17 -4.00 5.38 -15.58
N ASN A 18 -4.63 6.02 -14.60
CA ASN A 18 -3.94 6.50 -13.41
C ASN A 18 -3.24 5.35 -12.66
N ASN A 19 -3.85 4.16 -12.60
CA ASN A 19 -3.26 3.01 -11.91
C ASN A 19 -1.91 2.60 -12.52
N ILE A 20 -1.83 2.47 -13.85
CA ILE A 20 -0.56 2.15 -14.53
C ILE A 20 0.50 3.24 -14.26
N ARG A 21 0.07 4.50 -14.19
CA ARG A 21 0.97 5.62 -13.82
C ARG A 21 1.52 5.44 -12.41
N TYR A 22 0.68 5.13 -11.44
CA TYR A 22 1.08 4.90 -10.05
C TYR A 22 1.95 3.66 -9.91
N ASP A 23 1.63 2.56 -10.59
CA ASP A 23 2.47 1.36 -10.61
C ASP A 23 3.90 1.68 -11.08
N ASN A 24 4.03 2.40 -12.21
CA ASN A 24 5.34 2.81 -12.73
C ASN A 24 6.08 3.76 -11.76
N GLN A 25 5.38 4.67 -11.11
CA GLN A 25 5.95 5.58 -10.13
C GLN A 25 6.37 4.85 -8.85
N THR A 26 5.58 3.88 -8.38
CA THR A 26 5.92 3.02 -7.24
C THR A 26 7.22 2.25 -7.52
N VAL A 27 7.33 1.60 -8.67
CA VAL A 27 8.56 0.90 -9.06
C VAL A 27 9.76 1.86 -9.10
N LYS A 28 9.58 3.09 -9.61
CA LYS A 28 10.68 4.07 -9.64
C LYS A 28 11.08 4.55 -8.25
N ILE A 29 10.13 4.70 -7.34
CA ILE A 29 10.40 5.04 -5.95
C ILE A 29 11.14 3.90 -5.24
N MET A 30 10.72 2.65 -5.47
CA MET A 30 11.42 1.49 -4.93
C MET A 30 12.87 1.43 -5.40
N GLU A 31 13.14 1.73 -6.67
CA GLU A 31 14.52 1.81 -7.22
C GLU A 31 15.36 2.91 -6.54
N ILE A 32 14.73 4.02 -6.09
CA ILE A 32 15.41 5.12 -5.41
C ILE A 32 15.67 4.81 -3.92
N VAL A 33 14.71 4.14 -3.27
CA VAL A 33 14.67 4.00 -1.80
C VAL A 33 15.31 2.69 -1.32
N LEU A 34 15.17 1.59 -2.10
CA LEU A 34 15.61 0.27 -1.64
C LEU A 34 17.08 0.03 -1.94
N GLU A 35 17.81 -0.34 -0.91
CA GLU A 35 19.16 -0.89 -0.96
C GLU A 35 19.11 -2.42 -1.09
N PRO A 36 20.20 -3.11 -1.45
CA PRO A 36 20.20 -4.56 -1.66
C PRO A 36 19.76 -5.41 -0.46
N ASP A 37 19.82 -4.88 0.75
CA ASP A 37 19.47 -5.52 2.02
C ASP A 37 18.26 -4.87 2.74
N SER A 38 17.54 -3.99 2.06
CA SER A 38 16.38 -3.29 2.61
C SER A 38 15.22 -4.24 2.93
N THR A 39 14.48 -3.90 3.98
CA THR A 39 13.24 -4.59 4.37
C THR A 39 12.04 -3.85 3.80
N PHE A 40 11.23 -4.57 3.02
CA PHE A 40 10.03 -4.05 2.39
C PHE A 40 8.76 -4.75 2.92
N ILE A 41 7.73 -3.96 3.19
CA ILE A 41 6.42 -4.43 3.67
C ILE A 41 5.35 -4.05 2.64
N ASP A 42 4.57 -5.04 2.16
CA ASP A 42 3.44 -4.84 1.25
C ASP A 42 2.13 -5.18 1.98
N VAL A 43 1.35 -4.17 2.32
CA VAL A 43 0.07 -4.31 3.00
C VAL A 43 -1.05 -4.24 1.98
N GLY A 44 -1.76 -5.36 1.78
CA GLY A 44 -2.67 -5.58 0.67
C GLY A 44 -1.91 -6.00 -0.59
N CYS A 45 -1.09 -7.06 -0.47
CA CYS A 45 -0.16 -7.44 -1.54
C CYS A 45 -0.81 -8.15 -2.74
N HIS A 46 -2.11 -8.48 -2.68
CA HIS A 46 -2.91 -9.04 -3.77
C HIS A 46 -2.20 -10.22 -4.47
N LYS A 47 -1.71 -10.06 -5.72
CA LYS A 47 -0.95 -11.07 -6.49
C LYS A 47 0.56 -10.95 -6.35
N GLY A 48 1.03 -9.99 -5.56
CA GLY A 48 2.44 -9.80 -5.24
C GLY A 48 3.26 -9.13 -6.33
N GLU A 49 2.64 -8.38 -7.25
CA GLU A 49 3.40 -7.69 -8.31
C GLU A 49 4.42 -6.70 -7.74
N VAL A 50 4.12 -6.06 -6.61
CA VAL A 50 5.04 -5.13 -5.94
C VAL A 50 6.12 -5.87 -5.17
N LEU A 51 5.78 -7.01 -4.52
CA LEU A 51 6.78 -7.89 -3.89
C LEU A 51 7.81 -8.43 -4.90
N ASP A 52 7.40 -8.73 -6.14
CA ASP A 52 8.32 -9.12 -7.20
C ASP A 52 9.40 -8.05 -7.47
N GLN A 53 9.00 -6.76 -7.40
CA GLN A 53 9.95 -5.65 -7.55
C GLN A 53 10.84 -5.50 -6.32
N ALA A 54 10.29 -5.67 -5.11
CA ALA A 54 11.07 -5.60 -3.88
C ALA A 54 12.20 -6.63 -3.87
N ILE A 55 11.91 -7.90 -4.20
CA ILE A 55 12.91 -8.97 -4.31
C ILE A 55 14.00 -8.62 -5.33
N LYS A 56 13.62 -7.97 -6.43
CA LYS A 56 14.55 -7.56 -7.48
C LYS A 56 15.50 -6.46 -7.03
N PHE A 57 15.00 -5.43 -6.34
CA PHE A 57 15.79 -4.29 -5.89
C PHE A 57 16.55 -4.58 -4.60
N SER A 58 16.02 -5.47 -3.77
CA SER A 58 16.55 -5.81 -2.45
C SER A 58 16.67 -7.34 -2.28
N PRO A 59 17.54 -8.00 -3.07
CA PRO A 59 17.59 -9.46 -3.12
C PRO A 59 18.07 -10.12 -1.82
N ASN A 60 18.76 -9.37 -0.95
CA ASN A 60 19.24 -9.83 0.34
C ASN A 60 18.38 -9.33 1.51
N GLY A 61 17.32 -8.58 1.19
CA GLY A 61 16.40 -8.01 2.17
C GLY A 61 15.40 -9.01 2.73
N ARG A 62 14.66 -8.57 3.74
CA ARG A 62 13.52 -9.30 4.30
C ARG A 62 12.23 -8.67 3.80
N HIS A 63 11.36 -9.46 3.21
CA HIS A 63 10.12 -8.94 2.63
C HIS A 63 8.90 -9.61 3.27
N PHE A 64 7.87 -8.80 3.51
CA PHE A 64 6.62 -9.24 4.12
C PHE A 64 5.44 -8.84 3.25
N GLY A 65 4.51 -9.76 3.05
CA GLY A 65 3.25 -9.50 2.35
C GLY A 65 2.06 -9.86 3.24
N TYR A 66 1.08 -8.96 3.33
CA TYR A 66 -0.16 -9.18 4.07
C TYR A 66 -1.33 -9.24 3.10
N GLU A 67 -2.01 -10.39 3.07
CA GLU A 67 -3.14 -10.65 2.18
C GLU A 67 -4.23 -11.44 2.94
N PRO A 68 -5.38 -10.82 3.25
CA PRO A 68 -6.43 -11.46 4.02
C PRO A 68 -7.26 -12.47 3.21
N ILE A 69 -7.29 -12.39 1.88
CA ILE A 69 -8.10 -13.29 1.04
C ILE A 69 -7.44 -14.66 0.96
N PRO A 70 -8.09 -15.76 1.45
CA PRO A 70 -7.42 -17.05 1.65
C PRO A 70 -6.81 -17.67 0.39
N HIS A 71 -7.48 -17.57 -0.77
CA HIS A 71 -6.94 -18.16 -2.01
C HIS A 71 -5.74 -17.36 -2.53
N LEU A 72 -5.77 -16.01 -2.46
CA LEU A 72 -4.62 -15.19 -2.85
C LEU A 72 -3.43 -15.41 -1.91
N PHE A 73 -3.69 -15.51 -0.60
CA PHE A 73 -2.66 -15.89 0.36
C PHE A 73 -2.00 -17.24 0.00
N SER A 74 -2.80 -18.28 -0.31
CA SER A 74 -2.27 -19.59 -0.69
C SER A 74 -1.42 -19.53 -1.96
N ASP A 75 -1.87 -18.78 -2.96
CA ASP A 75 -1.13 -18.56 -4.21
C ASP A 75 0.20 -17.85 -3.97
N LEU A 76 0.22 -16.84 -3.09
CA LEU A 76 1.42 -16.10 -2.73
C LEU A 76 2.43 -16.95 -1.95
N VAL A 77 1.97 -17.78 -1.00
CA VAL A 77 2.84 -18.72 -0.27
C VAL A 77 3.53 -19.65 -1.26
N ASN A 78 2.78 -20.22 -2.19
CA ASN A 78 3.33 -21.10 -3.23
C ASN A 78 4.29 -20.37 -4.18
N LYS A 79 4.00 -19.09 -4.52
CA LYS A 79 4.80 -18.28 -5.43
C LYS A 79 6.17 -17.92 -4.82
N TYR A 80 6.18 -17.53 -3.54
CA TYR A 80 7.37 -16.96 -2.93
C TYR A 80 8.22 -17.95 -2.14
N ASP A 81 7.61 -19.09 -1.72
CA ASP A 81 8.29 -20.06 -0.85
C ASP A 81 8.94 -19.35 0.36
N ASN A 82 10.27 -19.36 0.45
CA ASN A 82 11.02 -18.72 1.54
C ASN A 82 11.55 -17.30 1.22
N LYS A 83 11.23 -16.74 0.04
CA LYS A 83 11.72 -15.41 -0.38
C LYS A 83 11.00 -14.25 0.28
N CYS A 84 9.72 -14.44 0.65
CA CYS A 84 8.91 -13.47 1.37
C CYS A 84 8.15 -14.15 2.49
N GLN A 85 7.93 -13.45 3.58
CA GLN A 85 7.03 -13.90 4.64
C GLN A 85 5.60 -13.43 4.31
N ILE A 86 4.78 -14.35 3.81
CA ILE A 86 3.38 -14.05 3.51
C ILE A 86 2.50 -14.37 4.73
N LYS A 87 1.62 -13.44 5.09
CA LYS A 87 0.75 -13.49 6.26
C LYS A 87 -0.72 -13.37 5.87
N ASN A 88 -1.56 -14.28 6.35
CA ASN A 88 -3.01 -14.23 6.09
C ASN A 88 -3.74 -13.35 7.13
N PHE A 89 -3.42 -12.07 7.13
CA PHE A 89 -4.01 -11.06 8.00
C PHE A 89 -4.38 -9.82 7.20
N ALA A 90 -5.42 -9.11 7.63
CA ALA A 90 -5.56 -7.69 7.34
C ALA A 90 -4.87 -6.87 8.43
N LEU A 91 -4.03 -5.92 8.05
CA LEU A 91 -3.48 -4.97 9.00
C LEU A 91 -4.50 -3.86 9.32
N SER A 92 -4.55 -3.47 10.59
CA SER A 92 -5.51 -2.50 11.13
C SER A 92 -4.92 -1.86 12.39
N ASP A 93 -5.72 -1.09 13.12
CA ASP A 93 -5.36 -0.51 14.42
C ASP A 93 -5.61 -1.45 15.61
N SER A 94 -6.12 -2.67 15.37
CA SER A 94 -6.44 -3.63 16.43
C SER A 94 -6.25 -5.09 15.99
N ILE A 95 -5.91 -5.93 16.97
CA ILE A 95 -5.79 -7.38 16.82
C ILE A 95 -7.15 -8.03 17.08
N GLY A 96 -7.59 -8.93 16.20
CA GLY A 96 -8.86 -9.62 16.37
C GLY A 96 -9.38 -10.29 15.10
N GLU A 97 -10.68 -10.23 14.91
CA GLU A 97 -11.36 -10.70 13.71
C GLU A 97 -12.26 -9.58 13.16
N SER A 98 -12.45 -9.56 11.85
CA SER A 98 -13.34 -8.63 11.18
C SER A 98 -14.15 -9.32 10.08
N GLU A 99 -15.33 -8.77 9.78
CA GLU A 99 -16.00 -9.06 8.51
C GLU A 99 -15.24 -8.38 7.36
N PHE A 100 -15.13 -9.06 6.24
CA PHE A 100 -14.44 -8.57 5.05
C PHE A 100 -15.31 -8.78 3.82
N HIS A 101 -15.47 -7.75 3.03
CA HIS A 101 -16.23 -7.76 1.79
C HIS A 101 -15.32 -8.19 0.65
N HIS A 102 -15.32 -9.50 0.37
CA HIS A 102 -14.55 -10.08 -0.73
C HIS A 102 -15.30 -9.90 -2.04
N VAL A 103 -14.78 -9.05 -2.91
CA VAL A 103 -15.29 -8.83 -4.27
C VAL A 103 -14.75 -9.92 -5.18
N VAL A 104 -15.51 -10.99 -5.35
CA VAL A 104 -15.08 -12.20 -6.07
C VAL A 104 -14.73 -11.92 -7.53
N SER A 105 -15.51 -11.06 -8.19
CA SER A 105 -15.30 -10.65 -9.58
C SER A 105 -14.08 -9.75 -9.78
N ASN A 106 -13.68 -9.01 -8.75
CA ASN A 106 -12.49 -8.15 -8.76
C ASN A 106 -11.88 -8.04 -7.36
N PRO A 107 -11.03 -9.00 -6.94
CA PRO A 107 -10.48 -9.07 -5.59
C PRO A 107 -9.72 -7.81 -5.14
N ALA A 108 -9.20 -7.02 -6.08
CA ALA A 108 -8.53 -5.76 -5.78
C ALA A 108 -9.46 -4.70 -5.12
N TYR A 109 -10.78 -4.83 -5.25
CA TYR A 109 -11.75 -3.93 -4.60
C TYR A 109 -12.20 -4.40 -3.22
N SER A 110 -11.63 -5.50 -2.72
CA SER A 110 -12.04 -6.10 -1.44
C SER A 110 -11.52 -5.31 -0.25
N GLY A 111 -12.34 -5.19 0.81
CA GLY A 111 -11.97 -4.41 2.00
C GLY A 111 -12.82 -4.74 3.22
N ILE A 112 -12.43 -4.22 4.38
CA ILE A 112 -13.20 -4.38 5.63
C ILE A 112 -14.55 -3.65 5.53
N LYS A 113 -14.60 -2.52 4.87
CA LYS A 113 -15.86 -1.77 4.66
C LYS A 113 -16.46 -2.08 3.30
N LYS A 114 -17.78 -2.24 3.24
CA LYS A 114 -18.49 -2.32 1.97
C LYS A 114 -18.51 -0.94 1.31
N ARG A 115 -18.15 -0.91 0.02
CA ARG A 115 -18.08 0.32 -0.78
C ARG A 115 -19.04 0.26 -1.96
N SER A 116 -19.21 1.37 -2.67
CA SER A 116 -19.77 1.38 -4.02
C SER A 116 -18.71 0.98 -5.04
N TYR A 117 -19.08 0.15 -6.00
CA TYR A 117 -18.17 -0.33 -7.05
C TYR A 117 -18.61 0.21 -8.41
N PRO A 118 -17.70 0.36 -9.39
CA PRO A 118 -18.04 0.87 -10.73
C PRO A 118 -19.01 0.00 -11.54
N GLY A 119 -19.21 -1.25 -11.14
CA GLY A 119 -20.08 -2.22 -11.81
C GLY A 119 -20.86 -3.10 -10.84
N ASN A 120 -21.63 -4.05 -11.40
CA ASN A 120 -22.31 -5.08 -10.60
C ASN A 120 -21.28 -6.13 -10.18
N GLU A 121 -20.66 -5.92 -9.03
CA GLU A 121 -19.66 -6.82 -8.48
C GLU A 121 -20.33 -7.91 -7.61
N ASN A 122 -19.78 -9.13 -7.70
CA ASN A 122 -20.19 -10.22 -6.81
C ASN A 122 -19.40 -10.12 -5.51
N VAL A 123 -20.09 -9.82 -4.40
CA VAL A 123 -19.46 -9.58 -3.10
C VAL A 123 -19.92 -10.62 -2.10
N ASN A 124 -18.95 -11.37 -1.56
CA ASN A 124 -19.15 -12.31 -0.47
C ASN A 124 -18.60 -11.72 0.84
N LYS A 125 -19.28 -11.99 1.95
CA LYS A 125 -18.78 -11.69 3.28
C LYS A 125 -17.97 -12.88 3.78
N ILE A 126 -16.73 -12.63 4.18
CA ILE A 126 -15.85 -13.63 4.81
C ILE A 126 -15.36 -13.09 6.16
N LYS A 127 -15.00 -13.98 7.07
CA LYS A 127 -14.28 -13.62 8.30
C LYS A 127 -12.79 -13.66 8.04
N ILE A 128 -12.08 -12.63 8.47
CA ILE A 128 -10.64 -12.52 8.39
C ILE A 128 -10.06 -12.22 9.78
N LYS A 129 -8.78 -12.53 9.95
CA LYS A 129 -8.02 -12.10 11.14
C LYS A 129 -7.42 -10.72 10.88
N THR A 130 -7.42 -9.88 11.91
CA THR A 130 -6.75 -8.59 11.92
C THR A 130 -5.56 -8.61 12.87
N THR A 131 -4.53 -7.83 12.55
CA THR A 131 -3.35 -7.61 13.38
C THR A 131 -2.83 -6.18 13.16
N THR A 132 -1.78 -5.79 13.88
CA THR A 132 -1.17 -4.46 13.76
C THR A 132 0.25 -4.55 13.24
N LEU A 133 0.74 -3.48 12.57
CA LEU A 133 2.15 -3.39 12.16
C LEU A 133 3.08 -3.53 13.37
N ASP A 134 2.73 -2.90 14.50
CA ASP A 134 3.54 -2.95 15.71
C ASP A 134 3.71 -4.38 16.23
N TYR A 135 2.65 -5.18 16.21
CA TYR A 135 2.72 -6.58 16.66
C TYR A 135 3.54 -7.46 15.71
N GLU A 136 3.28 -7.33 14.41
CA GLU A 136 3.90 -8.19 13.39
C GLU A 136 5.41 -7.92 13.21
N LEU A 137 5.84 -6.67 13.38
CA LEU A 137 7.22 -6.24 13.11
C LEU A 137 8.03 -5.96 14.37
N ILE A 138 7.52 -6.31 15.57
CA ILE A 138 8.16 -6.00 16.86
C ILE A 138 9.61 -6.53 16.95
N ASN A 139 9.88 -7.70 16.36
CA ASN A 139 11.19 -8.35 16.37
C ASN A 139 12.09 -7.97 15.19
N GLU A 140 11.62 -7.10 14.31
CA GLU A 140 12.43 -6.66 13.17
C GLU A 140 13.51 -5.66 13.62
N SER A 141 14.66 -5.73 12.94
CA SER A 141 15.79 -4.83 13.17
C SER A 141 15.84 -3.68 12.19
N ARG A 142 15.09 -3.76 11.07
CA ARG A 142 15.08 -2.78 9.99
C ARG A 142 13.75 -2.83 9.26
N VAL A 143 13.20 -1.67 8.93
CA VAL A 143 12.05 -1.50 8.02
C VAL A 143 12.30 -0.22 7.22
N ASP A 144 12.42 -0.34 5.90
CA ASP A 144 12.84 0.77 5.02
C ASP A 144 11.69 1.36 4.23
N LEU A 145 10.81 0.52 3.70
CA LEU A 145 9.69 0.94 2.87
C LEU A 145 8.45 0.12 3.20
N ILE A 146 7.33 0.80 3.40
CA ILE A 146 6.00 0.19 3.59
C ILE A 146 5.07 0.70 2.51
N LYS A 147 4.49 -0.19 1.70
CA LYS A 147 3.36 0.12 0.83
C LYS A 147 2.07 -0.27 1.54
N ILE A 148 1.08 0.63 1.53
CA ILE A 148 -0.25 0.39 2.11
C ILE A 148 -1.31 0.68 1.05
N ASP A 149 -2.07 -0.36 0.70
CA ASP A 149 -3.11 -0.33 -0.32
C ASP A 149 -4.19 -1.34 0.10
N VAL A 150 -5.08 -0.90 0.95
CA VAL A 150 -6.08 -1.75 1.64
C VAL A 150 -7.50 -1.21 1.48
N GLU A 151 -7.69 -0.48 0.39
CA GLU A 151 -9.01 -0.07 -0.09
C GLU A 151 -9.79 0.78 0.91
N GLY A 152 -9.07 1.76 1.51
CA GLY A 152 -9.58 2.80 2.40
C GLY A 152 -9.19 2.66 3.87
N GLY A 153 -8.65 1.49 4.29
CA GLY A 153 -8.25 1.21 5.67
C GLY A 153 -6.84 1.69 6.06
N GLU A 154 -6.16 2.44 5.21
CA GLU A 154 -4.74 2.83 5.35
C GLU A 154 -4.47 3.55 6.67
N TYR A 155 -5.37 4.45 7.08
CA TYR A 155 -5.21 5.17 8.33
C TYR A 155 -5.27 4.24 9.58
N GLY A 156 -6.07 3.18 9.51
CA GLY A 156 -6.08 2.13 10.54
C GLY A 156 -4.73 1.42 10.63
N VAL A 157 -4.15 1.04 9.49
CA VAL A 157 -2.83 0.41 9.43
C VAL A 157 -1.76 1.32 10.04
N LEU A 158 -1.75 2.60 9.68
CA LEU A 158 -0.80 3.59 10.22
C LEU A 158 -0.95 3.77 11.73
N LYS A 159 -2.18 3.85 12.26
CA LYS A 159 -2.43 3.93 13.71
C LYS A 159 -1.90 2.70 14.45
N GLY A 160 -2.04 1.51 13.85
CA GLY A 160 -1.54 0.26 14.40
C GLY A 160 -0.02 0.06 14.27
N GLY A 161 0.70 1.02 13.68
CA GLY A 161 2.14 0.95 13.43
C GLY A 161 2.97 2.05 14.09
N LYS A 162 2.42 2.82 15.04
CA LYS A 162 3.09 4.00 15.60
C LYS A 162 4.48 3.71 16.19
N ASN A 163 4.66 2.57 16.87
CA ASN A 163 5.94 2.21 17.47
C ASN A 163 6.97 1.85 16.39
N ILE A 164 6.56 1.10 15.38
CA ILE A 164 7.41 0.74 14.23
C ILE A 164 7.79 2.00 13.43
N ILE A 165 6.84 2.91 13.20
CA ILE A 165 7.08 4.18 12.50
C ILE A 165 8.13 5.01 13.26
N ASN A 166 7.97 5.17 14.57
CA ASN A 166 8.91 5.92 15.41
C ASN A 166 10.28 5.24 15.55
N LYS A 167 10.33 3.91 15.46
CA LYS A 167 11.57 3.15 15.62
C LYS A 167 12.43 3.16 14.37
N PHE A 168 11.82 3.03 13.19
CA PHE A 168 12.55 2.76 11.94
C PHE A 168 12.45 3.90 10.93
N HIS A 169 11.51 4.82 11.08
CA HIS A 169 11.26 5.91 10.16
C HIS A 169 11.15 5.48 8.69
N PRO A 170 10.35 4.43 8.37
CA PRO A 170 10.28 3.92 7.00
C PRO A 170 9.67 4.94 6.05
N VAL A 171 10.03 4.84 4.78
CA VAL A 171 9.27 5.53 3.72
C VAL A 171 7.92 4.85 3.54
N PHE A 172 6.86 5.63 3.30
CA PHE A 172 5.54 5.10 2.99
C PHE A 172 5.12 5.42 1.57
N ILE A 173 4.54 4.44 0.88
CA ILE A 173 3.69 4.63 -0.30
C ILE A 173 2.30 4.19 0.12
N PHE A 174 1.28 5.04 -0.02
CA PHE A 174 -0.06 4.72 0.44
C PHE A 174 -1.14 5.26 -0.49
N GLU A 175 -2.23 4.48 -0.62
CA GLU A 175 -3.45 4.95 -1.24
C GLU A 175 -4.23 5.82 -0.24
N HIS A 176 -4.81 6.92 -0.70
CA HIS A 176 -5.78 7.72 0.06
C HIS A 176 -6.63 8.54 -0.91
N GLY A 177 -7.82 8.04 -1.21
CA GLY A 177 -8.68 8.63 -2.24
C GLY A 177 -10.17 8.50 -1.95
N LEU A 178 -10.96 9.35 -2.59
CA LEU A 178 -12.42 9.26 -2.59
C LEU A 178 -12.89 7.96 -3.24
N GLY A 179 -13.95 7.37 -2.66
CA GLY A 179 -14.48 6.06 -3.07
C GLY A 179 -13.85 4.88 -2.30
N ALA A 180 -12.88 5.15 -1.43
CA ALA A 180 -12.25 4.19 -0.55
C ALA A 180 -12.18 4.71 0.90
N SER A 181 -11.31 5.68 1.19
CA SER A 181 -11.05 6.17 2.54
C SER A 181 -12.25 6.89 3.20
N ASP A 182 -13.11 7.50 2.41
CA ASP A 182 -14.36 8.13 2.88
C ASP A 182 -15.35 7.12 3.50
N TYR A 183 -15.31 5.85 3.10
CA TYR A 183 -16.11 4.78 3.75
C TYR A 183 -15.58 4.38 5.14
N TYR A 184 -14.37 4.79 5.49
CA TYR A 184 -13.76 4.56 6.79
C TYR A 184 -13.79 5.81 7.68
N ASP A 185 -14.55 6.84 7.29
CA ASP A 185 -14.65 8.11 7.99
C ASP A 185 -13.27 8.78 8.19
N THR A 186 -12.33 8.49 7.30
CA THR A 186 -10.98 9.06 7.36
C THR A 186 -10.97 10.41 6.67
N ASN A 187 -10.78 11.46 7.46
CA ASN A 187 -10.60 12.81 6.92
C ASN A 187 -9.14 12.98 6.42
N PRO A 188 -8.90 13.51 5.20
CA PRO A 188 -7.56 13.75 4.70
C PRO A 188 -6.73 14.68 5.60
N SER A 189 -7.37 15.62 6.32
CA SER A 189 -6.67 16.45 7.30
C SER A 189 -6.10 15.64 8.46
N ASP A 190 -6.85 14.64 8.96
CA ASP A 190 -6.40 13.81 10.09
C ASP A 190 -5.23 12.92 9.70
N LEU A 191 -5.23 12.42 8.46
CA LEU A 191 -4.12 11.64 7.92
C LEU A 191 -2.86 12.51 7.75
N TYR A 192 -3.03 13.74 7.25
CA TYR A 192 -1.92 14.70 7.14
C TYR A 192 -1.33 15.00 8.52
N ASP A 193 -2.18 15.35 9.50
CA ASP A 193 -1.77 15.69 10.87
C ASP A 193 -1.10 14.50 11.56
N PHE A 194 -1.53 13.28 11.27
CA PHE A 194 -0.86 12.07 11.76
C PHE A 194 0.60 12.00 11.28
N PHE A 195 0.84 12.15 9.99
CA PHE A 195 2.21 12.14 9.46
C PHE A 195 3.04 13.33 9.95
N GLU A 196 2.44 14.51 10.01
CA GLU A 196 3.10 15.72 10.52
C GLU A 196 3.51 15.55 12.00
N SER A 197 2.64 14.94 12.83
CA SER A 197 2.92 14.68 14.26
C SER A 197 4.07 13.69 14.49
N LEU A 198 4.46 12.93 13.48
CA LEU A 198 5.57 11.97 13.49
C LEU A 198 6.79 12.49 12.69
N ASP A 199 6.84 13.80 12.41
CA ASP A 199 7.90 14.45 11.63
C ASP A 199 8.08 13.92 10.20
N TYR A 200 6.98 13.63 9.51
CA TYR A 200 6.99 13.22 8.11
C TYR A 200 6.56 14.34 7.17
N ASN A 201 7.18 14.37 6.00
CA ASN A 201 6.77 15.15 4.85
C ASN A 201 5.95 14.30 3.87
N ILE A 202 4.87 14.86 3.30
CA ILE A 202 4.05 14.18 2.29
C ILE A 202 4.33 14.76 0.90
N TYR A 203 4.37 13.88 -0.11
CA TYR A 203 4.58 14.18 -1.52
C TYR A 203 3.54 13.46 -2.38
N THR A 204 3.28 13.97 -3.58
CA THR A 204 2.78 13.10 -4.65
C THR A 204 3.91 12.17 -5.08
N LEU A 205 3.61 10.97 -5.63
CA LEU A 205 4.66 10.07 -6.12
C LEU A 205 5.55 10.75 -7.17
N LYS A 206 4.93 11.46 -8.13
CA LYS A 206 5.64 12.25 -9.14
C LYS A 206 6.47 13.37 -8.51
N GLY A 207 5.94 14.04 -7.49
CA GLY A 207 6.62 15.11 -6.78
C GLY A 207 7.92 14.65 -6.14
N PHE A 208 7.90 13.51 -5.48
CA PHE A 208 9.10 12.91 -4.89
C PHE A 208 10.15 12.54 -5.94
N ILE A 209 9.74 11.83 -7.02
CA ILE A 209 10.63 11.44 -8.11
C ILE A 209 11.33 12.64 -8.76
N ASN A 210 10.61 13.75 -8.91
CA ASN A 210 11.11 14.98 -9.52
C ASN A 210 11.74 15.95 -8.50
N GLN A 211 11.96 15.55 -7.26
CA GLN A 211 12.52 16.39 -6.18
C GLN A 211 11.76 17.71 -6.00
N SER A 212 10.44 17.65 -6.13
CA SER A 212 9.55 18.81 -5.97
C SER A 212 9.33 19.13 -4.49
N THR A 213 8.66 20.27 -4.22
CA THR A 213 8.33 20.71 -2.87
C THR A 213 7.36 19.78 -2.17
N VAL A 214 7.51 19.69 -0.84
CA VAL A 214 6.58 19.01 0.08
C VAL A 214 5.17 19.56 -0.10
N LEU A 215 4.17 18.71 0.01
CA LEU A 215 2.77 19.14 0.03
C LEU A 215 2.46 19.85 1.35
N THR A 216 1.80 21.01 1.27
CA THR A 216 1.13 21.60 2.44
C THR A 216 -0.16 20.82 2.71
N LYS A 217 -0.70 20.96 3.92
CA LYS A 217 -1.98 20.35 4.32
C LYS A 217 -3.11 20.74 3.37
N GLU A 218 -3.23 22.03 3.04
CA GLU A 218 -4.25 22.54 2.13
C GLU A 218 -4.11 21.91 0.74
N LYS A 219 -2.88 21.74 0.25
CA LYS A 219 -2.65 21.14 -1.05
C LYS A 219 -2.95 19.64 -1.08
N PHE A 220 -2.59 18.92 -0.03
CA PHE A 220 -2.92 17.50 0.12
C PHE A 220 -4.44 17.31 0.12
N VAL A 221 -5.17 18.07 0.92
CA VAL A 221 -6.63 18.06 1.01
C VAL A 221 -7.28 18.44 -0.33
N ASP A 222 -6.78 19.45 -1.05
CA ASP A 222 -7.29 19.84 -2.37
C ASP A 222 -7.13 18.72 -3.41
N LEU A 223 -5.97 18.03 -3.41
CA LEU A 223 -5.73 16.90 -4.31
C LEU A 223 -6.72 15.75 -4.07
N TYR A 224 -6.97 15.42 -2.80
CA TYR A 224 -7.94 14.42 -2.37
C TYR A 224 -9.37 14.81 -2.79
N LEU A 225 -9.85 15.97 -2.37
CA LEU A 225 -11.24 16.43 -2.62
C LEU A 225 -11.57 16.58 -4.10
N ARG A 226 -10.59 16.93 -4.93
CA ARG A 226 -10.76 17.02 -6.39
C ARG A 226 -10.47 15.72 -7.11
N ASN A 227 -10.17 14.62 -6.38
CA ASN A 227 -9.81 13.33 -6.93
C ASN A 227 -8.71 13.42 -8.02
N LYS A 228 -7.69 14.28 -7.77
CA LYS A 228 -6.58 14.50 -8.70
C LYS A 228 -5.43 13.53 -8.48
N GLU A 229 -5.17 13.20 -7.23
CA GLU A 229 -4.20 12.20 -6.80
C GLU A 229 -4.82 11.37 -5.69
N TYR A 230 -4.53 10.07 -5.67
CA TYR A 230 -4.97 9.14 -4.61
C TYR A 230 -3.85 8.19 -4.17
N TYR A 231 -2.64 8.34 -4.73
CA TYR A 231 -1.42 7.74 -4.19
C TYR A 231 -0.45 8.82 -3.77
N PHE A 232 0.08 8.64 -2.58
CA PHE A 232 1.01 9.58 -1.96
C PHE A 232 2.22 8.83 -1.41
N LEU A 233 3.28 9.59 -1.13
CA LEU A 233 4.49 9.12 -0.48
C LEU A 233 4.75 9.97 0.75
N SER A 234 5.23 9.35 1.82
CA SER A 234 5.64 10.06 3.02
C SER A 234 7.04 9.65 3.44
N VAL A 235 7.87 10.64 3.82
CA VAL A 235 9.28 10.49 4.19
C VAL A 235 9.54 11.25 5.48
N PHE A 236 10.29 10.62 6.39
CA PHE A 236 10.72 11.23 7.64
C PHE A 236 11.61 12.47 7.37
N LYS A 237 11.41 13.52 8.15
CA LYS A 237 12.25 14.72 8.13
C LYS A 237 13.56 14.39 8.85
N ALA A 238 14.65 14.25 8.10
CA ALA A 238 15.99 14.02 8.66
C ALA A 238 16.55 15.29 9.32
#